data_3bc1be8caae3f0c30ab966196f0985e9
#
_entry.id   3bc1be8caae3f0c30ab966196f0985e9
#
_cell.length_a   1.000
_cell.length_b   1.000
_cell.length_c   1.000
_cell.angle_alpha   90.00
_cell.angle_beta   90.00
_cell.angle_gamma   90.00
#
_symmetry.space_group_name_H-M   'P 1'
#
loop_
_entity.id
_entity.type
_entity.pdbx_description
1 polymer ?
#
loop_
_entity_poly.entity_id
_entity_poly.type
_entity_poly.pdbx_seq_one_letter_code
_entity_poly.pdbx_strand_id
1 'polypeptide(L)'
;MKYTEHSLNILTALEFNGIGNAWVIRNLSHRPPYEEIVTLLNNKLPKEEQATNETFIRVRKQIEQKFTEIENYCDGVTAIGEPDFPLIRGNVPDSDKPIVLFYKGDLSLLSKKNSNVAVIGLLNPDNHTCNDERKVVQKLVEKNAVIVSGLAMGCDTVAHKQALLSSGAT
;
A
#
# COMPACT_ATOMS: atom_id res chain seq x y z
N MET A 1 -13.39 -8.51 -3.35
CA MET A 1 -12.28 -7.71 -2.80
C MET A 1 -12.71 -7.02 -1.49
N LYS A 2 -11.86 -6.97 -0.45
CA LYS A 2 -12.15 -6.29 0.83
C LYS A 2 -11.75 -4.82 0.74
N TYR A 3 -12.58 -3.91 1.23
CA TYR A 3 -12.28 -2.48 1.37
C TYR A 3 -13.15 -1.87 2.47
N THR A 4 -12.78 -0.70 2.93
CA THR A 4 -13.55 0.06 3.91
C THR A 4 -14.12 1.32 3.27
N GLU A 5 -15.10 1.93 3.93
CA GLU A 5 -15.60 3.26 3.57
C GLU A 5 -14.46 4.28 3.49
N HIS A 6 -13.48 4.18 4.39
CA HIS A 6 -12.36 5.11 4.47
C HIS A 6 -11.42 4.97 3.26
N SER A 7 -10.99 3.73 2.91
CA SER A 7 -10.14 3.51 1.74
C SER A 7 -10.83 3.95 0.44
N LEU A 8 -12.14 3.70 0.33
CA LEU A 8 -12.93 4.16 -0.80
C LEU A 8 -13.03 5.69 -0.84
N ASN A 9 -13.22 6.35 0.29
CA ASN A 9 -13.27 7.81 0.39
C ASN A 9 -11.93 8.46 0.00
N ILE A 10 -10.80 7.87 0.41
CA ILE A 10 -9.48 8.36 0.00
C ILE A 10 -9.30 8.25 -1.51
N LEU A 11 -9.62 7.08 -2.11
CA LEU A 11 -9.53 6.90 -3.55
C LEU A 11 -10.45 7.87 -4.30
N THR A 12 -11.64 8.13 -3.76
CA THR A 12 -12.57 9.12 -4.32
C THR A 12 -11.98 10.53 -4.26
N ALA A 13 -11.38 10.92 -3.14
CA ALA A 13 -10.78 12.25 -2.98
C ALA A 13 -9.62 12.48 -3.95
N LEU A 14 -8.84 11.45 -4.27
CA LEU A 14 -7.72 11.52 -5.22
C LEU A 14 -8.14 11.79 -6.67
N GLU A 15 -9.40 11.57 -7.02
CA GLU A 15 -9.91 11.90 -8.37
C GLU A 15 -10.18 13.42 -8.55
N PHE A 16 -10.10 14.20 -7.47
CA PHE A 16 -10.24 15.66 -7.54
C PHE A 16 -8.89 16.33 -7.81
N ASN A 17 -8.91 17.30 -8.71
CA ASN A 17 -7.70 17.97 -9.17
C ASN A 17 -6.91 18.64 -8.02
N GLY A 18 -5.58 18.48 -8.00
CA GLY A 18 -4.71 19.06 -6.98
C GLY A 18 -4.77 18.38 -5.59
N ILE A 19 -5.48 17.25 -5.46
CA ILE A 19 -5.46 16.41 -4.27
C ILE A 19 -4.39 15.33 -4.43
N GLY A 20 -3.42 15.33 -3.55
CA GLY A 20 -2.30 14.37 -3.55
C GLY A 20 -2.02 13.82 -2.16
N ASN A 21 -1.00 12.96 -2.06
CA ASN A 21 -0.68 12.19 -0.85
C ASN A 21 -0.55 13.07 0.40
N ALA A 22 0.20 14.17 0.31
CA ALA A 22 0.39 15.07 1.46
C ALA A 22 -0.91 15.72 1.95
N TRP A 23 -1.85 16.01 1.03
CA TRP A 23 -3.15 16.52 1.41
C TRP A 23 -4.00 15.44 2.11
N VAL A 24 -4.02 14.22 1.56
CA VAL A 24 -4.72 13.08 2.14
C VAL A 24 -4.20 12.78 3.55
N ILE A 25 -2.88 12.73 3.74
CA ILE A 25 -2.27 12.47 5.04
C ILE A 25 -2.73 13.49 6.08
N ARG A 26 -2.69 14.77 5.76
CA ARG A 26 -3.06 15.84 6.69
C ARG A 26 -4.54 15.89 7.02
N ASN A 27 -5.40 15.57 6.04
CA ASN A 27 -6.83 15.82 6.17
C ASN A 27 -7.67 14.55 6.37
N LEU A 28 -7.19 13.38 5.95
CA LEU A 28 -8.01 12.17 5.96
C LEU A 28 -7.50 11.05 6.87
N SER A 29 -6.27 11.11 7.40
CA SER A 29 -5.71 10.04 8.25
C SER A 29 -6.52 9.78 9.54
N HIS A 30 -7.33 10.72 9.98
CA HIS A 30 -8.21 10.57 11.15
C HIS A 30 -9.60 10.00 10.80
N ARG A 31 -9.81 9.62 9.53
CA ARG A 31 -11.02 8.97 9.00
C ARG A 31 -12.29 9.79 9.16
N PRO A 32 -12.35 11.02 8.63
CA PRO A 32 -13.56 11.83 8.68
C PRO A 32 -14.71 11.22 7.86
N PRO A 33 -15.97 11.52 8.19
CA PRO A 33 -17.12 11.14 7.37
C PRO A 33 -17.08 11.88 6.01
N TYR A 34 -17.77 11.33 4.99
CA TYR A 34 -17.64 11.87 3.63
C TYR A 34 -18.14 13.31 3.49
N GLU A 35 -19.10 13.74 4.28
CA GLU A 35 -19.62 15.12 4.29
C GLU A 35 -18.53 16.12 4.72
N GLU A 36 -17.71 15.75 5.68
CA GLU A 36 -16.56 16.54 6.09
C GLU A 36 -15.48 16.55 5.00
N ILE A 37 -15.28 15.43 4.32
CA ILE A 37 -14.31 15.34 3.20
C ILE A 37 -14.69 16.31 2.09
N VAL A 38 -15.96 16.41 1.70
CA VAL A 38 -16.41 17.38 0.70
C VAL A 38 -16.10 18.82 1.12
N THR A 39 -16.29 19.15 2.39
CA THR A 39 -15.93 20.45 2.93
C THR A 39 -14.41 20.70 2.85
N LEU A 40 -13.60 19.71 3.25
CA LEU A 40 -12.14 19.78 3.18
C LEU A 40 -11.62 19.92 1.74
N LEU A 41 -12.24 19.20 0.79
CA LEU A 41 -11.94 19.34 -0.65
C LEU A 41 -12.20 20.78 -1.11
N ASN A 42 -13.34 21.35 -0.76
CA ASN A 42 -13.73 22.70 -1.18
C ASN A 42 -12.87 23.80 -0.58
N ASN A 43 -12.22 23.56 0.55
CA ASN A 43 -11.20 24.47 1.10
C ASN A 43 -9.90 24.50 0.25
N LYS A 44 -9.69 23.48 -0.59
CA LYS A 44 -8.51 23.34 -1.46
C LYS A 44 -8.82 23.63 -2.92
N LEU A 45 -10.00 23.22 -3.41
CA LEU A 45 -10.38 23.35 -4.81
C LEU A 45 -10.72 24.80 -5.18
N PRO A 46 -10.43 25.20 -6.44
CA PRO A 46 -10.92 26.47 -6.98
C PRO A 46 -12.45 26.52 -6.95
N LYS A 47 -13.02 27.72 -6.94
CA LYS A 47 -14.49 27.92 -6.88
C LYS A 47 -15.23 27.24 -8.03
N GLU A 48 -14.61 27.17 -9.20
CA GLU A 48 -15.16 26.58 -10.42
C GLU A 48 -15.15 25.04 -10.41
N GLU A 49 -14.35 24.44 -9.52
CA GLU A 49 -14.16 22.98 -9.41
C GLU A 49 -14.69 22.41 -8.10
N GLN A 50 -15.50 23.15 -7.38
CA GLN A 50 -15.99 22.71 -6.06
C GLN A 50 -16.82 21.43 -6.15
N ALA A 51 -16.54 20.52 -5.21
CA ALA A 51 -17.25 19.27 -5.07
C ALA A 51 -18.61 19.49 -4.38
N THR A 52 -19.62 18.76 -4.83
CA THR A 52 -20.88 18.59 -4.09
C THR A 52 -20.97 17.16 -3.55
N ASN A 53 -21.83 16.91 -2.59
CA ASN A 53 -22.10 15.55 -2.11
C ASN A 53 -22.49 14.62 -3.27
N GLU A 54 -23.26 15.10 -4.22
CA GLU A 54 -23.70 14.33 -5.40
C GLU A 54 -22.51 13.99 -6.31
N THR A 55 -21.62 14.95 -6.59
CA THR A 55 -20.42 14.69 -7.39
C THR A 55 -19.49 13.71 -6.70
N PHE A 56 -19.29 13.84 -5.39
CA PHE A 56 -18.46 12.93 -4.60
C PHE A 56 -19.05 11.50 -4.63
N ILE A 57 -20.34 11.33 -4.36
CA ILE A 57 -21.01 10.02 -4.40
C ILE A 57 -20.94 9.39 -5.80
N ARG A 58 -21.10 10.20 -6.86
CA ARG A 58 -20.98 9.72 -8.24
C ARG A 58 -19.59 9.17 -8.54
N VAL A 59 -18.53 9.92 -8.19
CA VAL A 59 -17.13 9.49 -8.37
C VAL A 59 -16.88 8.22 -7.56
N ARG A 60 -17.36 8.18 -6.32
CA ARG A 60 -17.22 7.02 -5.44
C ARG A 60 -17.80 5.75 -6.05
N LYS A 61 -19.00 5.82 -6.64
CA LYS A 61 -19.61 4.68 -7.36
C LYS A 61 -18.78 4.23 -8.55
N GLN A 62 -18.13 5.14 -9.26
CA GLN A 62 -17.22 4.78 -10.35
C GLN A 62 -15.98 4.02 -9.85
N ILE A 63 -15.44 4.40 -8.68
CA ILE A 63 -14.34 3.66 -8.04
C ILE A 63 -14.80 2.26 -7.62
N GLU A 64 -15.98 2.12 -7.00
CA GLU A 64 -16.54 0.82 -6.63
C GLU A 64 -16.72 -0.10 -7.85
N GLN A 65 -17.15 0.44 -8.98
CA GLN A 65 -17.26 -0.34 -10.22
C GLN A 65 -15.88 -0.85 -10.68
N LYS A 66 -14.84 -0.02 -10.63
CA LYS A 66 -13.47 -0.45 -10.95
C LYS A 66 -12.98 -1.59 -10.04
N PHE A 67 -13.45 -1.67 -8.80
CA PHE A 67 -13.09 -2.76 -7.90
C PHE A 67 -13.55 -4.13 -8.39
N THR A 68 -14.69 -4.21 -9.08
CA THR A 68 -15.16 -5.46 -9.68
C THR A 68 -14.26 -5.95 -10.82
N GLU A 69 -13.57 -5.05 -11.50
CA GLU A 69 -12.64 -5.39 -12.58
C GLU A 69 -11.33 -6.01 -12.05
N ILE A 70 -10.92 -5.64 -10.83
CA ILE A 70 -9.66 -6.06 -10.23
C ILE A 70 -9.81 -7.10 -9.11
N GLU A 71 -11.02 -7.52 -8.75
CA GLU A 71 -11.26 -8.43 -7.62
C GLU A 71 -10.57 -9.79 -7.73
N ASN A 72 -10.28 -10.24 -8.97
CA ASN A 72 -9.52 -11.47 -9.21
C ASN A 72 -7.99 -11.30 -9.02
N TYR A 73 -7.52 -10.07 -8.96
CA TYR A 73 -6.08 -9.75 -8.90
C TYR A 73 -5.62 -9.32 -7.51
N CYS A 74 -6.52 -8.83 -6.66
CA CYS A 74 -6.21 -8.44 -5.29
C CYS A 74 -7.32 -8.85 -4.32
N ASP A 75 -6.93 -9.16 -3.08
CA ASP A 75 -7.86 -9.58 -2.02
C ASP A 75 -8.47 -8.38 -1.31
N GLY A 76 -7.77 -7.24 -1.31
CA GLY A 76 -8.28 -6.05 -0.68
C GLY A 76 -7.47 -4.78 -0.92
N VAL A 77 -7.99 -3.69 -0.37
CA VAL A 77 -7.33 -2.39 -0.31
C VAL A 77 -7.37 -1.87 1.12
N THR A 78 -6.27 -1.30 1.56
CA THR A 78 -6.16 -0.59 2.84
C THR A 78 -5.59 0.80 2.62
N ALA A 79 -5.90 1.73 3.50
CA ALA A 79 -5.48 3.12 3.36
C ALA A 79 -4.91 3.68 4.67
N ILE A 80 -4.14 4.75 4.53
CA ILE A 80 -3.54 5.44 5.68
C ILE A 80 -4.62 5.86 6.69
N GLY A 81 -4.32 5.63 7.99
CA GLY A 81 -5.30 5.82 9.06
C GLY A 81 -6.06 4.55 9.44
N GLU A 82 -6.01 3.50 8.65
CA GLU A 82 -6.61 2.21 8.98
C GLU A 82 -5.69 1.38 9.89
N PRO A 83 -6.27 0.53 10.77
CA PRO A 83 -5.48 -0.23 11.75
C PRO A 83 -4.51 -1.23 11.12
N ASP A 84 -4.85 -1.76 9.95
CA ASP A 84 -4.08 -2.74 9.19
C ASP A 84 -3.14 -2.12 8.16
N PHE A 85 -3.19 -0.78 7.99
CA PHE A 85 -2.26 -0.09 7.10
C PHE A 85 -0.84 -0.19 7.64
N PRO A 86 0.14 -0.66 6.85
CA PRO A 86 1.51 -0.87 7.32
C PRO A 86 2.16 0.41 7.80
N LEU A 87 3.00 0.29 8.84
CA LEU A 87 3.80 1.41 9.32
C LEU A 87 4.83 1.83 8.27
N ILE A 88 4.72 3.06 7.80
CA ILE A 88 5.76 3.67 6.96
C ILE A 88 6.95 4.02 7.87
N ARG A 89 8.09 3.37 7.62
CA ARG A 89 9.33 3.57 8.38
C ARG A 89 10.24 4.55 7.66
N GLY A 90 11.12 5.22 8.42
CA GLY A 90 12.08 6.18 7.88
C GLY A 90 11.50 7.59 7.73
N ASN A 91 12.36 8.50 7.27
CA ASN A 91 12.00 9.90 7.05
C ASN A 91 11.58 10.10 5.59
N VAL A 92 10.33 9.74 5.28
CA VAL A 92 9.73 9.89 3.96
C VAL A 92 8.84 11.13 3.94
N PRO A 93 9.02 12.07 3.00
CA PRO A 93 8.12 13.22 2.84
C PRO A 93 6.66 12.77 2.63
N ASP A 94 5.70 13.54 3.13
CA ASP A 94 4.28 13.19 3.01
C ASP A 94 3.80 13.08 1.55
N SER A 95 4.43 13.80 0.63
CA SER A 95 4.16 13.69 -0.81
C SER A 95 4.48 12.31 -1.39
N ASP A 96 5.46 11.61 -0.80
CA ASP A 96 6.05 10.39 -1.33
C ASP A 96 5.57 9.14 -0.58
N LYS A 97 4.90 9.33 0.56
CA LYS A 97 4.33 8.21 1.33
C LYS A 97 3.22 7.53 0.55
N PRO A 98 3.18 6.19 0.49
CA PRO A 98 2.00 5.49 0.03
C PRO A 98 0.82 5.78 0.96
N ILE A 99 -0.34 6.04 0.39
CA ILE A 99 -1.57 6.35 1.16
C ILE A 99 -2.64 5.29 0.98
N VAL A 100 -2.53 4.48 -0.08
CA VAL A 100 -3.41 3.36 -0.39
C VAL A 100 -2.55 2.19 -0.84
N LEU A 101 -2.87 1.00 -0.40
CA LEU A 101 -2.23 -0.25 -0.82
C LEU A 101 -3.29 -1.25 -1.26
N PHE A 102 -3.18 -1.71 -2.50
CA PHE A 102 -3.88 -2.91 -2.97
C PHE A 102 -3.02 -4.12 -2.63
N TYR A 103 -3.61 -5.14 -2.06
CA TYR A 103 -2.86 -6.30 -1.59
C TYR A 103 -3.49 -7.62 -2.02
N LYS A 104 -2.64 -8.65 -2.11
CA LYS A 104 -3.02 -10.04 -2.26
C LYS A 104 -2.27 -10.86 -1.21
N GLY A 105 -3.01 -11.70 -0.48
CA GLY A 105 -2.46 -12.52 0.60
C GLY A 105 -2.65 -11.90 1.98
N ASP A 106 -1.74 -12.23 2.91
CA ASP A 106 -1.86 -11.88 4.31
C ASP A 106 -1.15 -10.56 4.66
N LEU A 107 -1.93 -9.48 4.72
CA LEU A 107 -1.42 -8.16 5.09
C LEU A 107 -0.84 -8.11 6.52
N SER A 108 -1.24 -9.04 7.40
CA SER A 108 -0.72 -9.08 8.78
C SER A 108 0.78 -9.34 8.86
N LEU A 109 1.39 -9.88 7.81
CA LEU A 109 2.84 -10.06 7.70
C LEU A 109 3.60 -8.74 7.81
N LEU A 110 3.00 -7.62 7.40
CA LEU A 110 3.58 -6.27 7.53
C LEU A 110 3.34 -5.62 8.90
N SER A 111 2.71 -6.34 9.83
CA SER A 111 2.48 -5.85 11.20
C SER A 111 3.77 -5.42 11.89
N LYS A 112 3.67 -4.40 12.76
CA LYS A 112 4.76 -3.94 13.63
C LYS A 112 5.34 -5.02 14.55
N LYS A 113 4.58 -6.08 14.81
CA LYS A 113 5.00 -7.21 15.66
C LYS A 113 5.99 -8.13 14.95
N ASN A 114 6.04 -8.10 13.62
CA ASN A 114 6.92 -8.92 12.82
C ASN A 114 8.26 -8.23 12.56
N SER A 115 9.31 -9.03 12.48
CA SER A 115 10.62 -8.58 12.04
C SER A 115 10.66 -8.58 10.51
N ASN A 116 10.26 -7.47 9.88
CA ASN A 116 10.32 -7.32 8.42
C ASN A 116 11.72 -6.90 7.99
N VAL A 117 12.34 -7.66 7.08
CA VAL A 117 13.68 -7.40 6.56
C VAL A 117 13.60 -7.22 5.04
N ALA A 118 13.99 -6.05 4.58
CA ALA A 118 14.10 -5.78 3.14
C ALA A 118 15.36 -6.45 2.58
N VAL A 119 15.20 -7.25 1.53
CA VAL A 119 16.27 -7.87 0.76
C VAL A 119 16.18 -7.37 -0.67
N ILE A 120 17.17 -6.65 -1.13
CA ILE A 120 17.24 -6.03 -2.46
C ILE A 120 18.62 -6.27 -3.07
N GLY A 121 18.72 -6.27 -4.39
CA GLY A 121 20.01 -6.46 -5.04
C GLY A 121 19.95 -6.29 -6.56
N LEU A 122 20.82 -6.99 -7.26
CA LEU A 122 21.01 -6.88 -8.69
C LEU A 122 19.85 -7.52 -9.47
N LEU A 123 19.50 -6.93 -10.61
CA LEU A 123 18.55 -7.54 -11.56
C LEU A 123 19.12 -8.77 -12.27
N ASN A 124 20.43 -8.79 -12.49
CA ASN A 124 21.15 -9.89 -13.14
C ASN A 124 22.35 -10.33 -12.28
N PRO A 125 22.12 -10.98 -11.12
CA PRO A 125 23.19 -11.48 -10.26
C PRO A 125 23.87 -12.70 -10.91
N ASP A 126 25.14 -12.90 -10.64
CA ASP A 126 25.82 -14.12 -10.96
C ASP A 126 25.45 -15.27 -9.98
N ASN A 127 25.90 -16.48 -10.28
CA ASN A 127 25.59 -17.65 -9.45
C ASN A 127 26.16 -17.55 -8.03
N HIS A 128 27.30 -16.90 -7.85
CA HIS A 128 27.92 -16.71 -6.53
C HIS A 128 27.04 -15.80 -5.67
N THR A 129 26.67 -14.63 -6.19
CA THR A 129 25.75 -13.69 -5.54
C THR A 129 24.44 -14.35 -5.18
N CYS A 130 23.81 -15.08 -6.11
CA CYS A 130 22.58 -15.83 -5.83
C CYS A 130 22.72 -16.83 -4.68
N ASN A 131 23.85 -17.55 -4.62
CA ASN A 131 24.10 -18.55 -3.57
C ASN A 131 24.30 -17.91 -2.20
N ASP A 132 25.01 -16.80 -2.14
CA ASP A 132 25.23 -16.08 -0.88
C ASP A 132 23.94 -15.43 -0.37
N GLU A 133 23.15 -14.87 -1.28
CA GLU A 133 21.82 -14.33 -0.92
C GLU A 133 20.89 -15.41 -0.37
N ARG A 134 20.84 -16.60 -0.97
CA ARG A 134 20.07 -17.74 -0.43
C ARG A 134 20.46 -18.08 1.00
N LYS A 135 21.77 -18.12 1.31
CA LYS A 135 22.26 -18.38 2.66
C LYS A 135 21.84 -17.29 3.65
N VAL A 136 21.88 -16.03 3.23
CA VAL A 136 21.44 -14.90 4.06
C VAL A 136 19.95 -15.00 4.34
N VAL A 137 19.12 -15.19 3.30
CA VAL A 137 17.68 -15.30 3.43
C VAL A 137 17.29 -16.49 4.31
N GLN A 138 17.92 -17.65 4.14
CA GLN A 138 17.69 -18.82 4.99
C GLN A 138 17.93 -18.47 6.47
N LYS A 139 19.06 -17.83 6.81
CA LYS A 139 19.35 -17.40 8.18
C LYS A 139 18.36 -16.38 8.73
N LEU A 140 17.84 -15.51 7.89
CA LEU A 140 16.80 -14.55 8.30
C LEU A 140 15.50 -15.28 8.62
N VAL A 141 15.10 -16.24 7.80
CA VAL A 141 13.90 -17.08 8.03
C VAL A 141 14.05 -17.91 9.31
N GLU A 142 15.21 -18.51 9.57
CA GLU A 142 15.51 -19.24 10.81
C GLU A 142 15.33 -18.36 12.08
N LYS A 143 15.42 -17.03 11.91
CA LYS A 143 15.16 -16.04 12.96
C LYS A 143 13.73 -15.46 12.93
N ASN A 144 12.82 -16.12 12.23
CA ASN A 144 11.44 -15.69 12.04
C ASN A 144 11.28 -14.29 11.39
N ALA A 145 12.22 -13.87 10.57
CA ALA A 145 12.06 -12.65 9.79
C ALA A 145 11.09 -12.88 8.63
N VAL A 146 10.23 -11.89 8.37
CA VAL A 146 9.43 -11.79 7.15
C VAL A 146 10.28 -11.10 6.09
N ILE A 147 10.47 -11.73 4.95
CA ILE A 147 11.26 -11.16 3.86
C ILE A 147 10.38 -10.22 3.04
N VAL A 148 10.88 -9.02 2.82
CA VAL A 148 10.22 -7.98 2.00
C VAL A 148 11.14 -7.65 0.82
N SER A 149 10.61 -7.68 -0.39
CA SER A 149 11.36 -7.32 -1.59
C SER A 149 10.45 -6.75 -2.68
N GLY A 150 11.03 -6.23 -3.76
CA GLY A 150 10.30 -5.52 -4.82
C GLY A 150 9.70 -6.41 -5.91
N LEU A 151 9.80 -7.74 -5.79
CA LEU A 151 9.31 -8.69 -6.79
C LEU A 151 9.96 -8.55 -8.18
N ALA A 152 11.11 -7.90 -8.28
CA ALA A 152 11.85 -7.79 -9.52
C ALA A 152 12.55 -9.10 -9.92
N MET A 153 13.10 -9.15 -11.12
CA MET A 153 14.01 -10.22 -11.53
C MET A 153 15.29 -10.17 -10.70
N GLY A 154 16.04 -11.27 -10.69
CA GLY A 154 17.33 -11.35 -10.01
C GLY A 154 17.21 -11.57 -8.51
N CYS A 155 17.90 -10.76 -7.72
CA CYS A 155 17.98 -10.91 -6.27
C CYS A 155 16.62 -10.92 -5.59
N ASP A 156 15.69 -10.02 -5.94
CA ASP A 156 14.35 -10.02 -5.36
C ASP A 156 13.63 -11.37 -5.55
N THR A 157 13.74 -11.93 -6.76
CA THR A 157 13.19 -13.26 -7.06
C THR A 157 13.88 -14.36 -6.24
N VAL A 158 15.20 -14.29 -6.07
CA VAL A 158 15.97 -15.24 -5.25
C VAL A 158 15.53 -15.17 -3.80
N ALA A 159 15.39 -13.96 -3.25
CA ALA A 159 14.95 -13.73 -1.88
C ALA A 159 13.58 -14.34 -1.60
N HIS A 160 12.57 -14.03 -2.43
CA HIS A 160 11.22 -14.59 -2.26
C HIS A 160 11.20 -16.12 -2.38
N LYS A 161 11.85 -16.69 -3.42
CA LYS A 161 11.91 -18.13 -3.60
C LYS A 161 12.59 -18.84 -2.43
N GLN A 162 13.71 -18.29 -1.95
CA GLN A 162 14.42 -18.89 -0.82
C GLN A 162 13.62 -18.80 0.48
N ALA A 163 12.92 -17.68 0.73
CA ALA A 163 12.05 -17.56 1.89
C ALA A 163 11.00 -18.69 1.90
N LEU A 164 10.31 -18.90 0.78
CA LEU A 164 9.31 -19.98 0.64
C LEU A 164 9.92 -21.38 0.77
N LEU A 165 11.09 -21.64 0.16
CA LEU A 165 11.80 -22.91 0.27
C LEU A 165 12.23 -23.22 1.72
N SER A 166 12.49 -22.17 2.51
CA SER A 166 12.82 -22.29 3.93
C SER A 166 11.59 -22.31 4.85
N SER A 167 10.39 -22.45 4.29
CA SER A 167 9.10 -22.37 5.04
C SER A 167 8.91 -21.06 5.79
N GLY A 168 9.52 -19.98 5.32
CA GLY A 168 9.38 -18.63 5.85
C GLY A 168 8.23 -17.85 5.19
N ALA A 169 8.02 -16.64 5.68
CA ALA A 169 7.02 -15.71 5.17
C ALA A 169 7.67 -14.60 4.31
N THR A 170 6.96 -14.21 3.25
CA THR A 170 7.40 -13.15 2.34
C THR A 170 6.20 -12.51 1.64
#